data_102d9c98864cbba1250f6e6bb48dbfe6
#
_entry.id   102d9c98864cbba1250f6e6bb48dbfe6
#
_cell.length_a   1.000
_cell.length_b   1.000
_cell.length_c   1.000
_cell.angle_alpha   90.00
_cell.angle_beta   90.00
_cell.angle_gamma   90.00
#
_symmetry.space_group_name_H-M   'P 1'
#
loop_
_entity.id
_entity.type
_entity.pdbx_description
1 polymer ?
#
loop_
_entity_poly.entity_id
_entity_poly.type
_entity_poly.pdbx_seq_one_letter_code
_entity_poly.pdbx_strand_id
1 'polypeptide(L)'
;YTPFNIKDELSKNYMDLNVSDVKFQAELKWKITPKVEVSALGAIKYQASSTEHHIEDSSNQAQAYRSMATSIIQSNNPYLYDNPDEPNRDKYSILPQGGIYKRSDFRAKSRDFRASISYNDTFNDKHILNLFGIVEVNAIDRRATSFQGWGLQYDMGETPFYILDLFKKQLEENTQYYSLSNTRERNAAFAGTFSYSYDYRYTINGTLRYEGSNRLGRSRKARWLPTWNIAGKWSIDQESFFEPLRPAFSSLALRLSYSLTADRGPTWVNNSTATIYPLNPWRGATEIREPALSISAPENSELTYEKKHELNVGLDMGFLDDRITLSMDAYRRNNFDLIGNVVTMGLGGAVDKQGNVAEMKSQGVELSLFTRNIERKNFKWQTNFIFAWMDNEVTKLKTMTRMIDYITGTGYSMEGT
;
A
#
# COMPACT_ATOMS: atom_id res chain seq x y z
N TYR A 1 29.12 30.90 2.30
CA TYR A 1 29.39 30.08 1.13
C TYR A 1 30.40 29.02 1.53
N THR A 2 29.98 27.76 1.62
CA THR A 2 30.88 26.62 1.82
C THR A 2 31.39 26.17 0.44
N PRO A 3 32.71 26.07 0.21
CA PRO A 3 33.24 25.54 -1.05
C PRO A 3 32.71 24.13 -1.28
N PHE A 4 32.14 23.86 -2.45
CA PHE A 4 31.58 22.55 -2.79
C PHE A 4 32.42 21.84 -3.81
N ASN A 5 32.92 20.66 -3.47
CA ASN A 5 33.59 19.75 -4.38
C ASN A 5 32.80 18.44 -4.45
N ILE A 6 32.16 18.15 -5.57
CA ILE A 6 31.32 16.98 -5.75
C ILE A 6 32.07 15.65 -5.58
N LYS A 7 33.34 15.58 -6.01
CA LYS A 7 34.13 14.35 -5.88
C LYS A 7 34.47 14.05 -4.42
N ASP A 8 34.75 15.10 -3.65
CA ASP A 8 35.03 15.00 -2.23
C ASP A 8 33.76 14.64 -1.47
N GLU A 9 32.63 15.29 -1.79
CA GLU A 9 31.34 15.02 -1.16
C GLU A 9 30.89 13.56 -1.38
N LEU A 10 31.02 13.01 -2.57
CA LEU A 10 30.66 11.61 -2.87
C LEU A 10 31.44 10.58 -2.06
N SER A 11 32.68 10.91 -1.65
CA SER A 11 33.49 10.03 -0.81
C SER A 11 33.23 10.18 0.67
N LYS A 12 32.68 11.32 1.10
CA LYS A 12 32.50 11.71 2.52
C LYS A 12 31.06 11.77 2.99
N ASN A 13 30.11 11.66 2.06
CA ASN A 13 28.69 11.67 2.35
C ASN A 13 28.04 10.57 1.52
N TYR A 14 28.02 9.36 2.07
CA TYR A 14 27.58 8.16 1.38
C TYR A 14 26.66 7.30 2.22
N MET A 15 25.90 6.44 1.55
CA MET A 15 24.97 5.51 2.18
C MET A 15 25.32 4.07 1.82
N ASP A 16 25.38 3.23 2.84
CA ASP A 16 25.48 1.78 2.71
C ASP A 16 24.14 1.12 2.98
N LEU A 17 23.70 0.29 2.07
CA LEU A 17 22.48 -0.49 2.20
C LEU A 17 22.79 -1.99 2.22
N ASN A 18 22.49 -2.62 3.34
CA ASN A 18 22.57 -4.07 3.51
C ASN A 18 21.17 -4.66 3.59
N VAL A 19 20.87 -5.65 2.74
CA VAL A 19 19.58 -6.34 2.71
C VAL A 19 19.81 -7.84 2.85
N SER A 20 19.08 -8.44 3.77
CA SER A 20 19.00 -9.89 3.95
C SER A 20 17.55 -10.33 3.85
N ASP A 21 17.25 -11.26 2.97
CA ASP A 21 15.92 -11.84 2.79
C ASP A 21 16.04 -13.38 2.76
N VAL A 22 15.44 -14.02 3.75
CA VAL A 22 15.45 -15.48 3.86
C VAL A 22 14.03 -15.97 3.96
N LYS A 23 13.64 -16.86 3.07
CA LYS A 23 12.34 -17.51 3.06
C LYS A 23 12.52 -19.02 3.10
N PHE A 24 11.86 -19.65 4.07
CA PHE A 24 11.66 -21.10 4.10
C PHE A 24 10.20 -21.39 3.85
N GLN A 25 9.93 -22.31 2.93
CA GLN A 25 8.59 -22.73 2.56
C GLN A 25 8.55 -24.25 2.41
N ALA A 26 7.54 -24.85 2.99
CA ALA A 26 7.24 -26.26 2.81
C ALA A 26 5.79 -26.42 2.32
N GLU A 27 5.60 -27.29 1.35
CA GLU A 27 4.30 -27.62 0.79
C GLU A 27 4.12 -29.12 0.80
N LEU A 28 2.97 -29.58 1.30
CA LEU A 28 2.52 -30.95 1.24
C LEU A 28 1.29 -31.01 0.32
N LYS A 29 1.34 -31.87 -0.70
CA LYS A 29 0.22 -32.17 -1.59
C LYS A 29 -0.14 -33.63 -1.46
N TRP A 30 -1.40 -33.90 -1.24
CA TRP A 30 -1.91 -35.24 -1.10
C TRP A 30 -3.13 -35.46 -2.00
N LYS A 31 -2.96 -36.29 -2.98
CA LYS A 31 -4.05 -36.76 -3.84
C LYS A 31 -4.77 -37.93 -3.16
N ILE A 32 -5.87 -37.63 -2.49
CA ILE A 32 -6.71 -38.62 -1.80
C ILE A 32 -7.36 -39.56 -2.82
N THR A 33 -7.82 -38.96 -3.93
CA THR A 33 -8.37 -39.66 -5.09
C THR A 33 -7.93 -38.92 -6.37
N PRO A 34 -8.12 -39.50 -7.57
CA PRO A 34 -7.86 -38.75 -8.82
C PRO A 34 -8.64 -37.45 -8.94
N LYS A 35 -9.75 -37.29 -8.18
CA LYS A 35 -10.66 -36.14 -8.23
C LYS A 35 -10.45 -35.20 -7.06
N VAL A 36 -9.83 -35.62 -5.97
CA VAL A 36 -9.67 -34.85 -4.72
C VAL A 36 -8.21 -34.68 -4.37
N GLU A 37 -7.77 -33.45 -4.30
CA GLU A 37 -6.44 -33.07 -3.83
C GLU A 37 -6.54 -32.14 -2.63
N VAL A 38 -5.74 -32.40 -1.60
CA VAL A 38 -5.56 -31.54 -0.43
C VAL A 38 -4.14 -31.03 -0.42
N SER A 39 -3.95 -29.76 -0.15
CA SER A 39 -2.62 -29.19 0.05
C SER A 39 -2.53 -28.39 1.34
N ALA A 40 -1.33 -28.41 1.92
CA ALA A 40 -0.99 -27.57 3.07
C ALA A 40 0.38 -26.93 2.80
N LEU A 41 0.45 -25.62 2.96
CA LEU A 41 1.66 -24.82 2.79
C LEU A 41 1.93 -24.03 4.05
N GLY A 42 3.17 -24.12 4.55
CA GLY A 42 3.68 -23.28 5.62
C GLY A 42 4.90 -22.52 5.13
N ALA A 43 4.99 -21.23 5.42
CA ALA A 43 6.14 -20.42 5.11
C ALA A 43 6.53 -19.51 6.26
N ILE A 44 7.84 -19.34 6.42
CA ILE A 44 8.43 -18.36 7.34
C ILE A 44 9.38 -17.50 6.51
N LYS A 45 9.22 -16.18 6.60
CA LYS A 45 10.10 -15.23 5.95
C LYS A 45 10.70 -14.30 6.99
N TYR A 46 12.00 -14.11 6.90
CA TYR A 46 12.74 -13.11 7.65
C TYR A 46 13.40 -12.15 6.68
N GLN A 47 13.11 -10.87 6.85
CA GLN A 47 13.71 -9.80 6.08
C GLN A 47 14.34 -8.81 7.05
N ALA A 48 15.58 -8.43 6.77
CA ALA A 48 16.28 -7.37 7.48
C ALA A 48 16.93 -6.43 6.45
N SER A 49 16.82 -5.14 6.67
CA SER A 49 17.60 -4.15 5.94
C SER A 49 18.19 -3.15 6.93
N SER A 50 19.45 -2.79 6.71
CA SER A 50 20.14 -1.74 7.44
C SER A 50 20.64 -0.71 6.42
N THR A 51 20.27 0.54 6.62
CA THR A 51 20.80 1.68 5.86
C THR A 51 21.65 2.48 6.81
N GLU A 52 22.92 2.65 6.49
CA GLU A 52 23.89 3.45 7.23
C GLU A 52 24.30 4.64 6.36
N HIS A 53 24.10 5.85 6.87
CA HIS A 53 24.46 7.09 6.19
C HIS A 53 25.62 7.74 6.96
N HIS A 54 26.77 7.74 6.32
CA HIS A 54 28.00 8.30 6.81
C HIS A 54 28.17 9.72 6.27
N ILE A 55 28.22 10.68 7.16
CA ILE A 55 28.42 12.11 6.87
C ILE A 55 29.67 12.51 7.61
N GLU A 56 30.82 12.45 6.93
CA GLU A 56 32.12 12.74 7.54
C GLU A 56 32.29 14.23 7.90
N ASP A 57 33.24 14.50 8.78
CA ASP A 57 33.53 15.82 9.33
C ASP A 57 33.72 16.91 8.27
N SER A 58 34.45 16.61 7.21
CA SER A 58 34.74 17.54 6.11
C SER A 58 33.68 17.57 5.00
N SER A 59 32.60 16.78 5.11
CA SER A 59 31.50 16.85 4.15
C SER A 59 30.82 18.22 4.19
N ASN A 60 30.25 18.62 3.06
CA ASN A 60 29.52 19.88 2.95
C ASN A 60 28.32 19.94 3.93
N GLN A 61 27.69 18.79 4.16
CA GLN A 61 26.58 18.70 5.11
C GLN A 61 27.03 18.94 6.56
N ALA A 62 28.15 18.32 7.00
CA ALA A 62 28.68 18.55 8.33
C ALA A 62 29.20 20.01 8.50
N GLN A 63 29.84 20.56 7.47
CA GLN A 63 30.32 21.95 7.47
C GLN A 63 29.19 22.97 7.53
N ALA A 64 27.99 22.66 6.99
CA ALA A 64 26.82 23.54 7.10
C ALA A 64 26.43 23.80 8.57
N TYR A 65 26.58 22.81 9.46
CA TYR A 65 26.32 22.94 10.91
C TYR A 65 27.35 23.83 11.63
N ARG A 66 28.48 24.18 10.98
CA ARG A 66 29.58 24.96 11.55
C ARG A 66 29.77 26.32 10.89
N SER A 67 29.02 26.62 9.85
CA SER A 67 29.23 27.82 9.05
C SER A 67 28.89 29.07 9.83
N MET A 68 29.93 29.79 10.30
CA MET A 68 29.87 31.00 11.15
C MET A 68 30.90 32.04 10.75
N ALA A 69 31.40 32.01 9.50
CA ALA A 69 32.54 32.85 9.08
C ALA A 69 32.28 34.38 9.16
N THR A 70 31.00 34.78 9.09
CA THR A 70 30.61 36.18 9.25
C THR A 70 29.37 36.30 10.15
N SER A 71 29.11 37.43 10.76
CA SER A 71 27.91 37.68 11.58
C SER A 71 26.62 37.47 10.76
N ILE A 72 26.63 37.78 9.46
CA ILE A 72 25.49 37.59 8.57
C ILE A 72 25.22 36.07 8.37
N ILE A 73 26.27 35.28 8.14
CA ILE A 73 26.14 33.83 8.00
C ILE A 73 25.69 33.22 9.31
N GLN A 74 26.28 33.62 10.43
CA GLN A 74 25.94 33.13 11.77
C GLN A 74 24.46 33.42 12.12
N SER A 75 23.98 34.61 11.87
CA SER A 75 22.58 34.97 12.17
C SER A 75 21.57 34.25 11.31
N ASN A 76 21.91 33.98 10.03
CA ASN A 76 20.99 33.38 9.07
C ASN A 76 21.14 31.82 8.92
N ASN A 77 22.14 31.22 9.55
CA ASN A 77 22.32 29.77 9.47
C ASN A 77 21.28 29.02 10.33
N PRO A 78 20.33 28.29 9.77
CA PRO A 78 19.28 27.60 10.51
C PRO A 78 19.79 26.36 11.28
N TYR A 79 21.00 25.90 11.00
CA TYR A 79 21.59 24.75 11.69
C TYR A 79 22.28 25.09 12.99
N LEU A 80 22.58 26.37 13.22
CA LEU A 80 23.15 26.82 14.50
C LEU A 80 22.10 26.81 15.59
N TYR A 81 22.54 26.66 16.81
CA TYR A 81 21.70 26.69 17.98
C TYR A 81 21.62 28.13 18.56
N ASP A 82 20.40 28.59 18.72
CA ASP A 82 20.04 29.80 19.40
C ASP A 82 19.52 29.41 20.79
N ASN A 83 20.36 29.58 21.81
CA ASN A 83 20.02 29.12 23.15
C ASN A 83 19.02 30.08 23.80
N PRO A 84 17.77 29.70 24.07
CA PRO A 84 16.79 30.62 24.67
C PRO A 84 17.10 31.00 26.11
N ASP A 85 17.96 30.27 26.81
CA ASP A 85 18.38 30.61 28.18
C ASP A 85 19.53 31.61 28.20
N GLU A 86 20.18 31.86 27.06
CA GLU A 86 21.30 32.81 26.90
C GLU A 86 21.02 33.81 25.77
N PRO A 87 20.02 34.69 25.87
CA PRO A 87 19.55 35.53 24.76
C PRO A 87 20.57 36.52 24.24
N ASN A 88 21.64 36.80 24.98
CA ASN A 88 22.73 37.69 24.59
C ASN A 88 23.92 36.96 23.98
N ARG A 89 23.88 35.64 23.83
CA ARG A 89 24.92 34.85 23.22
C ARG A 89 24.62 34.67 21.74
N ASP A 90 25.63 34.84 20.91
CA ASP A 90 25.52 34.55 19.50
C ASP A 90 25.23 33.04 19.23
N LYS A 91 24.53 32.78 18.15
CA LYS A 91 24.27 31.38 17.71
C LYS A 91 25.57 30.59 17.54
N TYR A 92 25.57 29.36 17.94
CA TYR A 92 26.75 28.50 17.88
C TYR A 92 26.42 27.08 17.37
N SER A 93 27.47 26.36 16.99
CA SER A 93 27.34 25.00 16.43
C SER A 93 27.05 23.98 17.52
N ILE A 94 26.07 23.12 17.29
CA ILE A 94 25.84 21.89 18.07
C ILE A 94 26.73 20.72 17.61
N LEU A 95 27.43 20.89 16.49
CA LEU A 95 28.36 19.93 15.90
C LEU A 95 29.74 20.60 15.75
N PRO A 96 30.45 20.92 16.85
CA PRO A 96 31.72 21.64 16.77
C PRO A 96 32.83 20.87 16.07
N GLN A 97 32.79 19.54 16.13
CA GLN A 97 33.70 18.64 15.42
C GLN A 97 33.06 17.27 15.16
N GLY A 98 33.67 16.50 14.28
CA GLY A 98 33.18 15.19 13.85
C GLY A 98 32.03 15.27 12.85
N GLY A 99 31.61 14.17 12.32
CA GLY A 99 30.52 14.03 11.37
C GLY A 99 29.23 13.57 12.01
N ILE A 100 28.32 13.12 11.17
CA ILE A 100 27.01 12.59 11.60
C ILE A 100 26.88 11.17 11.06
N TYR A 101 26.42 10.27 11.92
CA TYR A 101 26.10 8.90 11.54
C TYR A 101 24.59 8.67 11.71
N LYS A 102 23.92 8.26 10.64
CA LYS A 102 22.52 7.91 10.68
C LYS A 102 22.36 6.45 10.34
N ARG A 103 21.59 5.72 11.14
CA ARG A 103 21.29 4.33 10.89
C ARG A 103 19.79 4.09 10.95
N SER A 104 19.27 3.37 9.96
CA SER A 104 17.89 2.92 9.92
C SER A 104 17.86 1.41 9.72
N ASP A 105 17.39 0.68 10.70
CA ASP A 105 17.18 -0.77 10.63
C ASP A 105 15.71 -1.09 10.45
N PHE A 106 15.40 -1.96 9.54
CA PHE A 106 14.07 -2.53 9.35
C PHE A 106 14.16 -4.04 9.44
N ARG A 107 13.26 -4.64 10.20
CA ARG A 107 13.11 -6.11 10.31
C ARG A 107 11.66 -6.48 10.15
N ALA A 108 11.40 -7.49 9.33
CA ALA A 108 10.07 -8.09 9.17
C ALA A 108 10.17 -9.61 9.35
N LYS A 109 9.24 -10.16 10.14
CA LYS A 109 9.03 -11.59 10.28
C LYS A 109 7.63 -11.91 9.80
N SER A 110 7.51 -12.69 8.73
CA SER A 110 6.24 -13.18 8.21
C SER A 110 6.09 -14.67 8.50
N ARG A 111 4.89 -15.09 8.81
CA ARG A 111 4.47 -16.48 8.96
C ARG A 111 3.19 -16.64 8.19
N ASP A 112 3.20 -17.55 7.24
CA ASP A 112 2.10 -17.81 6.35
C ASP A 112 1.70 -19.28 6.49
N PHE A 113 0.42 -19.52 6.63
CA PHE A 113 -0.16 -20.85 6.57
C PHE A 113 -1.34 -20.83 5.61
N ARG A 114 -1.39 -21.84 4.74
CA ARG A 114 -2.44 -22.02 3.77
C ARG A 114 -2.81 -23.49 3.71
N ALA A 115 -4.08 -23.82 3.77
CA ALA A 115 -4.58 -25.15 3.52
C ALA A 115 -5.69 -25.06 2.47
N SER A 116 -5.68 -25.96 1.50
CA SER A 116 -6.68 -25.98 0.44
C SER A 116 -7.15 -27.40 0.12
N ILE A 117 -8.36 -27.48 -0.39
CA ILE A 117 -8.97 -28.69 -0.94
C ILE A 117 -9.54 -28.38 -2.31
N SER A 118 -9.28 -29.24 -3.29
CA SER A 118 -9.85 -29.16 -4.63
C SER A 118 -10.56 -30.45 -4.98
N TYR A 119 -11.68 -30.32 -5.66
CA TYR A 119 -12.43 -31.41 -6.27
C TYR A 119 -12.69 -31.06 -7.72
N ASN A 120 -12.27 -31.93 -8.64
CA ASN A 120 -12.46 -31.78 -10.07
C ASN A 120 -13.05 -33.07 -10.63
N ASP A 121 -14.18 -32.94 -11.33
CA ASP A 121 -14.85 -34.11 -11.91
C ASP A 121 -15.56 -33.74 -13.22
N THR A 122 -15.68 -34.74 -14.08
CA THR A 122 -16.46 -34.67 -15.32
C THR A 122 -17.45 -35.85 -15.36
N PHE A 123 -18.73 -35.53 -15.40
CA PHE A 123 -19.81 -36.50 -15.42
C PHE A 123 -20.42 -36.54 -16.83
N ASN A 124 -20.62 -37.74 -17.34
CA ASN A 124 -21.26 -38.00 -18.66
C ASN A 124 -20.66 -37.18 -19.81
N ASP A 125 -19.36 -36.86 -19.73
CA ASP A 125 -18.60 -36.03 -20.70
C ASP A 125 -19.17 -34.64 -20.98
N LYS A 126 -20.22 -34.25 -20.28
CA LYS A 126 -20.94 -32.95 -20.46
C LYS A 126 -20.96 -32.06 -19.24
N HIS A 127 -20.83 -32.62 -18.05
CA HIS A 127 -20.91 -31.89 -16.82
C HIS A 127 -19.53 -31.78 -16.18
N ILE A 128 -18.92 -30.60 -16.22
CA ILE A 128 -17.61 -30.32 -15.62
C ILE A 128 -17.83 -29.56 -14.35
N LEU A 129 -17.40 -30.12 -13.23
CA LEU A 129 -17.51 -29.48 -11.89
C LEU A 129 -16.13 -29.31 -11.26
N ASN A 130 -15.80 -28.10 -10.89
CA ASN A 130 -14.60 -27.77 -10.13
C ASN A 130 -14.99 -27.06 -8.84
N LEU A 131 -14.57 -27.59 -7.70
CA LEU A 131 -14.74 -26.99 -6.39
C LEU A 131 -13.38 -26.76 -5.76
N PHE A 132 -13.20 -25.61 -5.14
CA PHE A 132 -11.99 -25.26 -4.43
C PHE A 132 -12.32 -24.56 -3.14
N GLY A 133 -11.70 -25.00 -2.05
CA GLY A 133 -11.80 -24.36 -0.74
C GLY A 133 -10.42 -24.05 -0.19
N ILE A 134 -10.26 -22.92 0.50
CA ILE A 134 -8.98 -22.50 1.05
C ILE A 134 -9.16 -21.78 2.37
N VAL A 135 -8.20 -22.02 3.27
CA VAL A 135 -8.01 -21.27 4.53
C VAL A 135 -6.62 -20.67 4.49
N GLU A 136 -6.52 -19.39 4.77
CA GLU A 136 -5.26 -18.64 4.80
C GLU A 136 -5.11 -17.91 6.13
N VAL A 137 -3.92 -17.97 6.72
CA VAL A 137 -3.55 -17.18 7.90
C VAL A 137 -2.19 -16.57 7.64
N ASN A 138 -2.11 -15.25 7.82
CA ASN A 138 -0.88 -14.50 7.66
C ASN A 138 -0.60 -13.67 8.92
N ALA A 139 0.63 -13.69 9.39
CA ALA A 139 1.07 -12.93 10.54
C ALA A 139 2.40 -12.25 10.20
N ILE A 140 2.42 -10.92 10.27
CA ILE A 140 3.61 -10.12 10.00
C ILE A 140 3.92 -9.24 11.20
N ASP A 141 5.15 -9.36 11.70
CA ASP A 141 5.69 -8.51 12.75
C ASP A 141 6.81 -7.67 12.13
N ARG A 142 6.65 -6.33 12.14
CA ARG A 142 7.63 -5.38 11.62
C ARG A 142 8.19 -4.56 12.76
N ARG A 143 9.48 -4.34 12.73
CA ARG A 143 10.17 -3.44 13.64
C ARG A 143 11.08 -2.52 12.82
N ALA A 144 10.92 -1.23 12.98
CA ALA A 144 11.81 -0.21 12.45
C ALA A 144 12.49 0.51 13.62
N THR A 145 13.77 0.78 13.45
CA THR A 145 14.58 1.51 14.43
C THR A 145 15.37 2.55 13.65
N SER A 146 15.39 3.79 14.08
CA SER A 146 16.30 4.80 13.57
C SER A 146 17.16 5.35 14.68
N PHE A 147 18.39 5.67 14.34
CA PHE A 147 19.38 6.25 15.21
C PHE A 147 20.16 7.35 14.48
N GLN A 148 20.47 8.43 15.14
CA GLN A 148 21.34 9.48 14.65
C GLN A 148 22.37 9.84 15.70
N GLY A 149 23.62 9.52 15.41
CA GLY A 149 24.79 9.90 16.21
C GLY A 149 25.44 11.17 15.68
N TRP A 150 25.94 11.98 16.57
CA TRP A 150 26.56 13.28 16.27
C TRP A 150 28.00 13.30 16.75
N GLY A 151 28.84 14.05 16.05
CA GLY A 151 30.21 14.28 16.45
C GLY A 151 31.13 13.08 16.23
N LEU A 152 30.79 12.16 15.29
CA LEU A 152 31.58 10.98 15.02
C LEU A 152 32.88 11.36 14.28
N GLN A 153 34.03 11.04 14.88
CA GLN A 153 35.35 11.30 14.34
C GLN A 153 35.83 10.08 13.58
N TYR A 154 35.51 10.04 12.27
CA TYR A 154 35.78 8.87 11.40
C TYR A 154 37.28 8.54 11.28
N ASP A 155 38.13 9.54 11.29
CA ASP A 155 39.61 9.42 11.19
C ASP A 155 40.29 9.11 12.55
N MET A 156 39.54 9.20 13.65
CA MET A 156 39.98 8.93 15.00
C MET A 156 39.32 7.68 15.63
N GLY A 157 39.12 6.64 14.83
CA GLY A 157 38.56 5.39 15.28
C GLY A 157 37.09 5.47 15.64
N GLU A 158 36.35 6.33 14.95
CA GLU A 158 34.89 6.49 15.10
C GLU A 158 34.45 6.90 16.50
N THR A 159 35.31 7.61 17.22
CA THR A 159 35.00 8.08 18.58
C THR A 159 34.02 9.25 18.54
N PRO A 160 32.89 9.21 19.26
CA PRO A 160 31.92 10.29 19.27
C PRO A 160 32.39 11.47 20.14
N PHE A 161 32.19 12.69 19.66
CA PHE A 161 32.32 13.92 20.44
C PHE A 161 31.03 14.69 20.35
N TYR A 162 30.38 14.96 21.48
CA TYR A 162 29.14 15.69 21.52
C TYR A 162 29.09 16.65 22.71
N ILE A 163 28.26 17.69 22.57
CA ILE A 163 27.99 18.68 23.62
C ILE A 163 26.56 18.49 24.14
N LEU A 164 26.33 18.84 25.39
CA LEU A 164 25.01 18.67 26.04
C LEU A 164 23.92 19.52 25.39
N ASP A 165 24.27 20.65 24.82
CA ASP A 165 23.34 21.56 24.12
C ASP A 165 22.64 20.89 22.91
N LEU A 166 23.25 19.87 22.35
CA LEU A 166 22.61 19.04 21.33
C LEU A 166 21.30 18.41 21.85
N PHE A 167 21.35 17.82 23.04
CA PHE A 167 20.18 17.20 23.65
C PHE A 167 19.16 18.24 24.09
N LYS A 168 19.61 19.38 24.56
CA LYS A 168 18.76 20.51 24.90
C LYS A 168 17.98 21.00 23.66
N LYS A 169 18.68 21.27 22.56
CA LYS A 169 18.06 21.65 21.28
C LYS A 169 17.03 20.61 20.80
N GLN A 170 17.35 19.31 20.87
CA GLN A 170 16.45 18.26 20.48
C GLN A 170 15.17 18.22 21.34
N LEU A 171 15.28 18.47 22.63
CA LEU A 171 14.13 18.58 23.51
C LEU A 171 13.26 19.80 23.19
N GLU A 172 13.87 20.93 22.87
CA GLU A 172 13.19 22.17 22.49
C GLU A 172 12.44 22.03 21.18
N GLU A 173 13.06 21.41 20.18
CA GLU A 173 12.50 21.21 18.86
C GLU A 173 11.61 19.97 18.76
N ASN A 174 11.43 19.22 19.86
CA ASN A 174 10.71 17.94 19.89
C ASN A 174 11.26 16.92 18.86
N THR A 175 12.58 16.93 18.65
CA THR A 175 13.29 15.99 17.82
C THR A 175 13.94 14.89 18.67
N GLN A 176 14.23 13.73 18.06
CA GLN A 176 14.80 12.60 18.78
C GLN A 176 16.00 12.03 18.00
N TYR A 177 17.04 11.63 18.73
CA TYR A 177 18.22 10.97 18.13
C TYR A 177 18.00 9.47 17.87
N TYR A 178 16.91 8.90 18.37
CA TYR A 178 16.49 7.54 18.04
C TYR A 178 14.97 7.42 18.01
N SER A 179 14.48 6.45 17.25
CA SER A 179 13.05 6.10 17.24
C SER A 179 12.87 4.58 17.14
N LEU A 180 11.78 4.10 17.71
CA LEU A 180 11.37 2.70 17.65
C LEU A 180 9.92 2.63 17.14
N SER A 181 9.70 1.83 16.13
CA SER A 181 8.36 1.55 15.61
C SER A 181 8.14 0.05 15.52
N ASN A 182 7.02 -0.41 16.03
CA ASN A 182 6.62 -1.81 15.97
C ASN A 182 5.21 -1.91 15.42
N THR A 183 5.03 -2.66 14.34
CA THR A 183 3.71 -2.94 13.78
C THR A 183 3.46 -4.43 13.71
N ARG A 184 2.22 -4.82 13.97
CA ARG A 184 1.78 -6.21 13.94
C ARG A 184 0.55 -6.32 13.05
N GLU A 185 0.65 -7.12 12.02
CA GLU A 185 -0.45 -7.39 11.10
C GLU A 185 -0.85 -8.85 11.21
N ARG A 186 -2.14 -9.09 11.31
CA ARG A 186 -2.74 -10.42 11.42
C ARG A 186 -3.94 -10.47 10.49
N ASN A 187 -3.90 -11.41 9.56
CA ASN A 187 -4.94 -11.60 8.58
C ASN A 187 -5.36 -13.06 8.59
N ALA A 188 -6.65 -13.30 8.46
CA ALA A 188 -7.19 -14.62 8.24
C ALA A 188 -8.28 -14.56 7.17
N ALA A 189 -8.34 -15.57 6.30
CA ALA A 189 -9.32 -15.64 5.25
C ALA A 189 -9.77 -17.09 5.03
N PHE A 190 -11.04 -17.22 4.70
CA PHE A 190 -11.68 -18.45 4.23
C PHE A 190 -12.27 -18.15 2.86
N ALA A 191 -11.95 -18.96 1.85
CA ALA A 191 -12.53 -18.76 0.55
C ALA A 191 -12.97 -20.09 -0.07
N GLY A 192 -14.00 -20.01 -0.89
CA GLY A 192 -14.48 -21.12 -1.70
C GLY A 192 -14.81 -20.64 -3.10
N THR A 193 -14.47 -21.44 -4.10
CA THR A 193 -14.88 -21.22 -5.47
C THR A 193 -15.57 -22.46 -6.01
N PHE A 194 -16.59 -22.26 -6.84
CA PHE A 194 -17.14 -23.30 -7.65
C PHE A 194 -17.16 -22.87 -9.12
N SER A 195 -16.95 -23.82 -10.01
CA SER A 195 -17.11 -23.64 -11.45
C SER A 195 -17.86 -24.86 -11.98
N TYR A 196 -18.94 -24.60 -12.67
CA TYR A 196 -19.71 -25.63 -13.33
C TYR A 196 -19.90 -25.29 -14.80
N SER A 197 -19.55 -26.21 -15.69
CA SER A 197 -19.77 -26.05 -17.12
C SER A 197 -20.63 -27.22 -17.65
N TYR A 198 -21.64 -26.86 -18.42
CA TYR A 198 -22.49 -27.82 -19.11
C TYR A 198 -22.20 -27.82 -20.62
N ASP A 199 -21.79 -28.96 -21.12
CA ASP A 199 -21.54 -29.21 -22.54
C ASP A 199 -20.63 -28.16 -23.22
N TYR A 200 -19.69 -27.56 -22.41
CA TYR A 200 -18.83 -26.46 -22.83
C TYR A 200 -19.57 -25.19 -23.30
N ARG A 201 -20.91 -25.19 -23.24
CA ARG A 201 -21.78 -24.08 -23.71
C ARG A 201 -22.07 -23.08 -22.62
N TYR A 202 -22.45 -23.55 -21.43
CA TYR A 202 -22.87 -22.73 -20.31
C TYR A 202 -21.91 -22.94 -19.16
N THR A 203 -21.25 -21.89 -18.73
CA THR A 203 -20.38 -21.95 -17.56
C THR A 203 -20.85 -20.97 -16.50
N ILE A 204 -20.97 -21.43 -15.27
CA ILE A 204 -21.26 -20.61 -14.10
C ILE A 204 -20.09 -20.72 -13.12
N ASN A 205 -19.59 -19.57 -12.65
CA ASN A 205 -18.54 -19.48 -11.65
C ASN A 205 -19.04 -18.72 -10.44
N GLY A 206 -18.67 -19.16 -9.26
CA GLY A 206 -18.95 -18.44 -8.02
C GLY A 206 -17.74 -18.45 -7.11
N THR A 207 -17.48 -17.34 -6.46
CA THR A 207 -16.44 -17.21 -5.45
C THR A 207 -17.04 -16.53 -4.23
N LEU A 208 -16.77 -17.08 -3.06
CA LEU A 208 -17.08 -16.48 -1.77
C LEU A 208 -15.79 -16.42 -0.95
N ARG A 209 -15.46 -15.24 -0.40
CA ARG A 209 -14.33 -15.05 0.50
C ARG A 209 -14.79 -14.31 1.75
N TYR A 210 -14.43 -14.81 2.90
CA TYR A 210 -14.66 -14.19 4.19
C TYR A 210 -13.31 -13.94 4.84
N GLU A 211 -12.93 -12.67 4.95
CA GLU A 211 -11.62 -12.29 5.47
C GLU A 211 -11.69 -11.27 6.59
N GLY A 212 -10.68 -11.29 7.45
CA GLY A 212 -10.52 -10.36 8.54
C GLY A 212 -9.07 -9.91 8.74
N SER A 213 -8.92 -8.66 9.19
CA SER A 213 -7.63 -8.05 9.49
C SER A 213 -7.70 -7.25 10.79
N ASN A 214 -6.61 -7.26 11.55
CA ASN A 214 -6.50 -6.43 12.75
C ASN A 214 -6.22 -4.94 12.47
N ARG A 215 -6.04 -4.56 11.20
CA ARG A 215 -5.87 -3.16 10.78
C ARG A 215 -7.16 -2.34 10.84
N LEU A 216 -8.30 -3.02 10.79
CA LEU A 216 -9.61 -2.39 10.77
C LEU A 216 -10.23 -2.32 12.17
N GLY A 217 -11.36 -1.63 12.29
CA GLY A 217 -12.05 -1.38 13.54
C GLY A 217 -12.27 -2.62 14.40
N ARG A 218 -12.55 -2.43 15.70
CA ARG A 218 -12.71 -3.54 16.66
C ARG A 218 -14.02 -4.31 16.50
N SER A 219 -15.04 -3.69 15.95
CA SER A 219 -16.33 -4.36 15.78
C SER A 219 -16.18 -5.54 14.81
N ARG A 220 -16.94 -6.63 15.07
CA ARG A 220 -16.91 -7.81 14.19
C ARG A 220 -17.33 -7.45 12.76
N LYS A 221 -18.32 -6.55 12.62
CA LYS A 221 -18.83 -6.10 11.32
C LYS A 221 -17.79 -5.28 10.54
N ALA A 222 -17.01 -4.46 11.23
CA ALA A 222 -15.96 -3.67 10.61
C ALA A 222 -14.75 -4.52 10.20
N ARG A 223 -14.38 -5.50 11.03
CA ARG A 223 -13.16 -6.30 10.86
C ARG A 223 -13.29 -7.44 9.86
N TRP A 224 -14.47 -8.07 9.80
CA TRP A 224 -14.72 -9.24 8.97
C TRP A 224 -15.74 -8.91 7.88
N LEU A 225 -15.37 -9.18 6.63
CA LEU A 225 -16.21 -8.88 5.49
C LEU A 225 -16.30 -10.08 4.54
N PRO A 226 -17.52 -10.49 4.14
CA PRO A 226 -17.69 -11.36 2.99
C PRO A 226 -17.54 -10.57 1.68
N THR A 227 -16.71 -11.07 0.77
CA THR A 227 -16.64 -10.65 -0.63
C THR A 227 -17.06 -11.80 -1.51
N TRP A 228 -17.67 -11.51 -2.64
CA TRP A 228 -18.19 -12.55 -3.51
C TRP A 228 -18.22 -12.11 -4.98
N ASN A 229 -18.19 -13.09 -5.85
CA ASN A 229 -18.37 -12.91 -7.29
C ASN A 229 -19.25 -14.06 -7.81
N ILE A 230 -20.17 -13.74 -8.70
CA ILE A 230 -20.88 -14.70 -9.54
C ILE A 230 -20.70 -14.28 -10.99
N ALA A 231 -20.35 -15.24 -11.86
CA ALA A 231 -20.14 -15.01 -13.28
C ALA A 231 -20.73 -16.12 -14.11
N GLY A 232 -21.32 -15.75 -15.23
CA GLY A 232 -21.83 -16.65 -16.25
C GLY A 232 -21.16 -16.40 -17.60
N LYS A 233 -20.90 -17.48 -18.33
CA LYS A 233 -20.45 -17.45 -19.71
C LYS A 233 -21.37 -18.32 -20.56
N TRP A 234 -21.82 -17.77 -21.67
CA TRP A 234 -22.53 -18.51 -22.71
C TRP A 234 -21.67 -18.54 -23.97
N SER A 235 -21.17 -19.72 -24.36
CA SER A 235 -20.44 -19.95 -25.61
C SER A 235 -21.45 -20.19 -26.73
N ILE A 236 -21.88 -19.11 -27.38
CA ILE A 236 -22.93 -19.09 -28.40
C ILE A 236 -22.47 -19.84 -29.64
N ASP A 237 -21.15 -19.81 -29.91
CA ASP A 237 -20.52 -20.54 -31.01
C ASP A 237 -20.68 -22.08 -30.91
N GLN A 238 -20.98 -22.61 -29.73
CA GLN A 238 -21.22 -24.05 -29.51
C GLN A 238 -22.68 -24.46 -29.72
N GLU A 239 -23.57 -23.54 -30.01
CA GLU A 239 -24.99 -23.81 -30.24
C GLU A 239 -25.26 -24.28 -31.66
N SER A 240 -26.23 -25.18 -31.85
CA SER A 240 -26.61 -25.72 -33.15
C SER A 240 -27.13 -24.66 -34.12
N PHE A 241 -27.80 -23.63 -33.62
CA PHE A 241 -28.29 -22.52 -34.44
C PHE A 241 -27.16 -21.61 -34.95
N PHE A 242 -25.96 -21.69 -34.39
CA PHE A 242 -24.81 -20.87 -34.80
C PHE A 242 -24.10 -21.43 -36.06
N GLU A 243 -24.37 -22.65 -36.43
CA GLU A 243 -23.70 -23.34 -37.55
C GLU A 243 -23.72 -22.57 -38.88
N PRO A 244 -24.80 -21.88 -39.28
CA PRO A 244 -24.82 -21.02 -40.47
C PRO A 244 -23.90 -19.78 -40.39
N LEU A 245 -23.52 -19.37 -39.19
CA LEU A 245 -22.69 -18.17 -38.93
C LEU A 245 -21.19 -18.50 -38.85
N ARG A 246 -20.82 -19.78 -38.74
CA ARG A 246 -19.43 -20.26 -38.63
C ARG A 246 -18.49 -19.81 -39.75
N PRO A 247 -18.95 -19.65 -41.03
CA PRO A 247 -18.05 -19.13 -42.06
C PRO A 247 -17.55 -17.70 -41.81
N ALA A 248 -18.32 -16.89 -41.06
CA ALA A 248 -17.97 -15.50 -40.71
C ALA A 248 -17.40 -15.38 -39.31
N PHE A 249 -17.96 -16.12 -38.34
CA PHE A 249 -17.58 -16.08 -36.92
C PHE A 249 -16.93 -17.40 -36.53
N SER A 250 -15.70 -17.36 -36.07
CA SER A 250 -14.99 -18.50 -35.49
C SER A 250 -15.35 -18.74 -34.02
N SER A 251 -15.65 -17.66 -33.29
CA SER A 251 -16.07 -17.76 -31.91
C SER A 251 -17.04 -16.64 -31.52
N LEU A 252 -17.96 -16.92 -30.62
CA LEU A 252 -18.85 -15.93 -30.02
C LEU A 252 -19.24 -16.35 -28.62
N ALA A 253 -18.89 -15.53 -27.61
CA ALA A 253 -19.25 -15.78 -26.25
C ALA A 253 -19.74 -14.50 -25.53
N LEU A 254 -20.82 -14.67 -24.74
CA LEU A 254 -21.36 -13.64 -23.86
C LEU A 254 -20.91 -13.94 -22.43
N ARG A 255 -20.42 -12.92 -21.74
CA ARG A 255 -20.01 -12.96 -20.33
C ARG A 255 -20.83 -11.98 -19.51
N LEU A 256 -21.26 -12.39 -18.33
CA LEU A 256 -21.92 -11.55 -17.36
C LEU A 256 -21.33 -11.84 -15.98
N SER A 257 -20.96 -10.82 -15.26
CA SER A 257 -20.52 -10.99 -13.87
C SER A 257 -21.04 -9.91 -12.95
N TYR A 258 -21.31 -10.28 -11.71
CA TYR A 258 -21.65 -9.37 -10.65
C TYR A 258 -20.87 -9.72 -9.39
N SER A 259 -20.26 -8.71 -8.76
CA SER A 259 -19.38 -8.93 -7.63
C SER A 259 -19.51 -7.86 -6.56
N LEU A 260 -19.19 -8.27 -5.32
CA LEU A 260 -18.82 -7.39 -4.21
C LEU A 260 -17.33 -7.65 -3.91
N THR A 261 -16.49 -6.69 -4.18
CA THR A 261 -15.07 -6.69 -3.81
C THR A 261 -14.78 -5.66 -2.73
N ALA A 262 -13.66 -5.81 -2.05
CA ALA A 262 -13.29 -4.91 -0.96
C ALA A 262 -11.78 -4.69 -0.91
N ASP A 263 -11.39 -3.52 -0.43
CA ASP A 263 -10.02 -3.14 -0.15
C ASP A 263 -9.88 -2.63 1.29
N ARG A 264 -8.70 -2.81 1.88
CA ARG A 264 -8.41 -2.35 3.25
C ARG A 264 -8.08 -0.86 3.34
N GLY A 265 -8.10 -0.19 2.20
CA GLY A 265 -7.65 1.17 2.06
C GLY A 265 -6.13 1.33 2.17
N PRO A 266 -5.62 2.55 2.19
CA PRO A 266 -4.20 2.85 2.24
C PRO A 266 -3.49 2.19 3.42
N THR A 267 -2.23 1.79 3.22
CA THR A 267 -1.46 1.03 4.23
C THR A 267 -1.21 1.78 5.53
N TRP A 268 -1.25 3.10 5.50
CA TRP A 268 -1.11 3.98 6.65
C TRP A 268 -2.40 4.08 7.51
N VAL A 269 -3.53 3.67 6.97
CA VAL A 269 -4.80 3.64 7.72
C VAL A 269 -4.77 2.45 8.69
N ASN A 270 -4.77 2.75 9.98
CA ASN A 270 -4.77 1.75 11.04
C ASN A 270 -5.40 2.31 12.32
N ASN A 271 -6.71 2.51 12.30
CA ASN A 271 -7.44 3.15 13.38
C ASN A 271 -8.23 2.16 14.26
N SER A 272 -7.78 0.89 14.33
CA SER A 272 -8.39 -0.09 15.23
C SER A 272 -8.23 0.28 16.71
N THR A 273 -7.24 1.13 17.01
CA THR A 273 -6.96 1.68 18.35
C THR A 273 -6.50 3.12 18.21
N ALA A 274 -6.66 3.93 19.26
CA ALA A 274 -6.08 5.26 19.29
C ALA A 274 -4.54 5.17 19.17
N THR A 275 -3.96 6.01 18.31
CA THR A 275 -2.51 6.14 18.20
C THR A 275 -2.03 7.23 19.15
N ILE A 276 -1.25 6.82 20.13
CA ILE A 276 -0.70 7.69 21.17
C ILE A 276 0.81 7.77 20.98
N TYR A 277 1.35 8.97 21.04
CA TYR A 277 2.80 9.17 20.98
C TYR A 277 3.27 10.07 22.12
N PRO A 278 4.50 9.84 22.62
CA PRO A 278 5.10 10.74 23.60
C PRO A 278 5.52 12.03 22.92
N LEU A 279 5.32 13.13 23.61
CA LEU A 279 5.86 14.43 23.21
C LEU A 279 6.45 15.15 24.43
N ASN A 280 7.39 16.04 24.16
CA ASN A 280 7.91 16.96 25.17
C ASN A 280 7.22 18.32 24.90
N PRO A 281 6.27 18.73 25.73
CA PRO A 281 5.61 20.02 25.52
C PRO A 281 6.65 21.13 25.65
N TRP A 282 6.64 22.06 24.68
CA TRP A 282 7.46 23.25 24.80
C TRP A 282 6.95 24.08 25.98
N ARG A 283 7.80 24.23 26.97
CA ARG A 283 7.62 25.19 28.07
C ARG A 283 8.88 26.04 28.08
N GLY A 284 8.75 27.37 28.01
CA GLY A 284 9.90 28.27 28.09
C GLY A 284 10.77 27.96 29.32
N ALA A 285 12.01 28.33 29.29
CA ALA A 285 13.08 28.31 30.30
C ALA A 285 12.82 27.54 31.60
N THR A 286 12.41 26.28 31.55
CA THR A 286 12.28 25.39 32.71
C THR A 286 13.28 24.27 32.60
N GLU A 287 14.09 24.10 33.62
CA GLU A 287 15.10 23.05 33.71
C GLU A 287 14.48 21.63 33.77
N ILE A 288 13.23 21.55 34.19
CA ILE A 288 12.50 20.26 34.31
C ILE A 288 11.42 20.22 33.23
N ARG A 289 11.55 19.27 32.29
CA ARG A 289 10.58 19.02 31.25
C ARG A 289 9.77 17.78 31.58
N GLU A 290 8.47 17.94 31.59
CA GLU A 290 7.55 16.83 31.82
C GLU A 290 7.26 16.12 30.49
N PRO A 291 7.39 14.77 30.42
CA PRO A 291 6.91 14.05 29.26
C PRO A 291 5.38 14.13 29.20
N ALA A 292 4.85 14.33 28.00
CA ALA A 292 3.42 14.32 27.74
C ALA A 292 3.06 13.25 26.74
N LEU A 293 1.79 12.87 26.68
CA LEU A 293 1.22 11.98 25.68
C LEU A 293 0.22 12.75 24.85
N SER A 294 0.29 12.57 23.54
CA SER A 294 -0.67 13.13 22.61
C SER A 294 -1.32 12.03 21.79
N ILE A 295 -2.57 12.24 21.42
CA ILE A 295 -3.30 11.35 20.51
C ILE A 295 -3.14 11.91 19.10
N SER A 296 -2.41 11.18 18.23
CA SER A 296 -2.27 11.56 16.83
C SER A 296 -3.45 11.13 15.96
N ALA A 297 -4.09 10.02 16.34
CA ALA A 297 -5.27 9.54 15.64
C ALA A 297 -6.22 8.89 16.66
N PRO A 298 -7.46 9.42 16.80
CA PRO A 298 -8.47 8.82 17.68
C PRO A 298 -8.94 7.48 17.12
N GLU A 299 -9.36 6.59 18.02
CA GLU A 299 -9.93 5.30 17.63
C GLU A 299 -11.19 5.49 16.78
N ASN A 300 -11.31 4.70 15.72
CA ASN A 300 -12.56 4.48 15.02
C ASN A 300 -12.88 2.99 14.97
N SER A 301 -13.68 2.53 15.93
CA SER A 301 -14.11 1.13 16.05
C SER A 301 -14.95 0.65 14.86
N GLU A 302 -15.57 1.56 14.12
CA GLU A 302 -16.43 1.27 12.98
C GLU A 302 -15.73 1.40 11.63
N LEU A 303 -14.41 1.72 11.61
CA LEU A 303 -13.65 1.77 10.37
C LEU A 303 -13.66 0.41 9.67
N THR A 304 -14.21 0.36 8.46
CA THR A 304 -14.37 -0.86 7.68
C THR A 304 -13.71 -0.75 6.31
N TYR A 305 -13.72 -1.85 5.56
CA TYR A 305 -13.22 -1.93 4.20
C TYR A 305 -13.89 -0.93 3.27
N GLU A 306 -13.14 -0.41 2.32
CA GLU A 306 -13.69 0.18 1.10
C GLU A 306 -14.32 -0.92 0.27
N LYS A 307 -15.51 -0.72 -0.24
CA LYS A 307 -16.30 -1.74 -0.91
C LYS A 307 -16.68 -1.30 -2.31
N LYS A 308 -16.78 -2.26 -3.21
CA LYS A 308 -17.16 -2.02 -4.60
C LYS A 308 -18.12 -3.10 -5.08
N HIS A 309 -19.32 -2.69 -5.48
CA HIS A 309 -20.17 -3.50 -6.35
C HIS A 309 -19.80 -3.25 -7.81
N GLU A 310 -19.65 -4.29 -8.58
CA GLU A 310 -19.36 -4.20 -10.01
C GLU A 310 -20.24 -5.15 -10.80
N LEU A 311 -20.95 -4.59 -11.79
CA LEU A 311 -21.62 -5.33 -12.86
C LEU A 311 -20.79 -5.19 -14.12
N ASN A 312 -20.46 -6.31 -14.75
CA ASN A 312 -19.72 -6.32 -16.03
C ASN A 312 -20.46 -7.22 -17.03
N VAL A 313 -20.58 -6.73 -18.26
CA VAL A 313 -21.10 -7.47 -19.42
C VAL A 313 -20.00 -7.46 -20.48
N GLY A 314 -19.55 -8.66 -20.87
CA GLY A 314 -18.50 -8.85 -21.86
C GLY A 314 -18.98 -9.64 -23.07
N LEU A 315 -18.45 -9.30 -24.24
CA LEU A 315 -18.69 -9.99 -25.50
C LEU A 315 -17.35 -10.30 -26.17
N ASP A 316 -17.08 -11.58 -26.41
CA ASP A 316 -15.90 -12.04 -27.11
C ASP A 316 -16.29 -12.58 -28.48
N MET A 317 -15.64 -12.09 -29.53
CA MET A 317 -15.91 -12.45 -30.93
C MET A 317 -14.62 -12.80 -31.66
N GLY A 318 -14.63 -13.88 -32.40
CA GLY A 318 -13.60 -14.27 -33.34
C GLY A 318 -14.15 -14.32 -34.75
N PHE A 319 -13.37 -13.87 -35.73
CA PHE A 319 -13.75 -13.86 -37.13
C PHE A 319 -12.63 -14.47 -37.99
N LEU A 320 -12.99 -15.12 -39.09
CA LEU A 320 -12.07 -15.63 -40.11
C LEU A 320 -10.99 -16.54 -39.51
N ASP A 321 -11.39 -17.60 -38.81
CA ASP A 321 -10.48 -18.53 -38.08
C ASP A 321 -9.58 -17.80 -37.07
N ASP A 322 -10.18 -16.89 -36.26
CA ASP A 322 -9.54 -16.06 -35.25
C ASP A 322 -8.41 -15.17 -35.80
N ARG A 323 -8.47 -14.82 -37.09
CA ARG A 323 -7.58 -13.80 -37.64
C ARG A 323 -7.91 -12.41 -37.09
N ILE A 324 -9.17 -12.20 -36.73
CA ILE A 324 -9.64 -10.99 -36.06
C ILE A 324 -10.32 -11.46 -34.78
N THR A 325 -9.85 -11.01 -33.63
CA THR A 325 -10.51 -11.23 -32.34
C THR A 325 -10.85 -9.88 -31.71
N LEU A 326 -12.09 -9.76 -31.26
CA LEU A 326 -12.62 -8.57 -30.61
C LEU A 326 -13.19 -8.95 -29.26
N SER A 327 -12.73 -8.31 -28.21
CA SER A 327 -13.30 -8.37 -26.86
C SER A 327 -13.82 -7.00 -26.47
N MET A 328 -15.05 -6.95 -26.00
CA MET A 328 -15.73 -5.75 -25.53
C MET A 328 -16.23 -6.00 -24.10
N ASP A 329 -15.96 -5.09 -23.21
CA ASP A 329 -16.47 -5.11 -21.84
C ASP A 329 -17.13 -3.77 -21.51
N ALA A 330 -18.32 -3.81 -20.94
CA ALA A 330 -19.02 -2.66 -20.39
C ALA A 330 -19.27 -2.90 -18.89
N TYR A 331 -18.89 -1.95 -18.07
CA TYR A 331 -18.99 -2.11 -16.63
C TYR A 331 -19.62 -0.89 -15.94
N ARG A 332 -20.24 -1.18 -14.79
CA ARG A 332 -20.70 -0.17 -13.86
C ARG A 332 -20.28 -0.57 -12.45
N ARG A 333 -19.60 0.35 -11.76
CA ARG A 333 -19.05 0.20 -10.41
C ARG A 333 -19.70 1.19 -9.47
N ASN A 334 -20.12 0.74 -8.30
CA ASN A 334 -20.51 1.60 -7.20
C ASN A 334 -19.50 1.35 -6.06
N ASN A 335 -18.61 2.32 -5.83
CA ASN A 335 -17.66 2.30 -4.74
C ASN A 335 -18.29 2.99 -3.54
N PHE A 336 -18.26 2.38 -2.39
CA PHE A 336 -18.86 2.91 -1.16
C PHE A 336 -18.00 2.60 0.06
N ASP A 337 -18.26 3.29 1.14
CA ASP A 337 -17.44 3.25 2.34
C ASP A 337 -15.96 3.64 2.07
N LEU A 338 -15.70 4.52 1.09
CA LEU A 338 -14.35 5.01 0.81
C LEU A 338 -13.79 5.75 2.03
N ILE A 339 -12.52 5.46 2.33
CA ILE A 339 -11.84 5.98 3.53
C ILE A 339 -11.28 7.37 3.26
N GLY A 340 -11.58 8.30 4.15
CA GLY A 340 -11.07 9.66 4.11
C GLY A 340 -11.01 10.29 5.50
N ASN A 341 -10.54 11.52 5.56
CA ASN A 341 -10.47 12.29 6.80
C ASN A 341 -11.86 12.82 7.19
N VAL A 342 -12.20 12.65 8.45
CA VAL A 342 -13.38 13.26 9.08
C VAL A 342 -12.90 14.32 10.05
N VAL A 343 -13.34 15.56 9.85
CA VAL A 343 -13.08 16.64 10.82
C VAL A 343 -13.90 16.36 12.07
N THR A 344 -13.27 16.42 13.24
CA THR A 344 -13.90 16.22 14.54
C THR A 344 -14.15 17.57 15.22
N MET A 345 -14.85 17.54 16.32
CA MET A 345 -15.09 18.75 17.15
C MET A 345 -13.84 19.21 17.91
N GLY A 346 -12.69 18.54 17.74
CA GLY A 346 -11.43 18.87 18.43
C GLY A 346 -11.42 18.51 19.92
N LEU A 347 -12.41 17.87 20.45
CA LEU A 347 -12.43 17.37 21.83
C LEU A 347 -11.34 16.30 22.00
N GLY A 348 -10.49 16.49 23.00
CA GLY A 348 -9.31 15.63 23.21
C GLY A 348 -8.11 15.97 22.34
N GLY A 349 -8.11 17.13 21.63
CA GLY A 349 -6.98 17.64 20.84
C GLY A 349 -6.85 17.09 19.44
N ALA A 350 -7.64 16.06 19.04
CA ALA A 350 -7.62 15.54 17.70
C ALA A 350 -8.66 16.26 16.83
N VAL A 351 -8.21 16.89 15.73
CA VAL A 351 -9.08 17.63 14.80
C VAL A 351 -9.56 16.76 13.64
N ASP A 352 -8.88 15.68 13.37
CA ASP A 352 -9.16 14.74 12.26
C ASP A 352 -9.19 13.29 12.74
N LYS A 353 -10.01 12.47 12.12
CA LYS A 353 -9.95 11.00 12.23
C LYS A 353 -10.23 10.35 10.88
N GLN A 354 -9.75 9.14 10.69
CA GLN A 354 -10.08 8.33 9.52
C GLN A 354 -11.48 7.71 9.66
N GLY A 355 -12.25 7.75 8.60
CA GLY A 355 -13.58 7.16 8.55
C GLY A 355 -14.04 6.81 7.14
N ASN A 356 -15.11 6.04 7.03
CA ASN A 356 -15.74 5.72 5.76
C ASN A 356 -16.71 6.85 5.37
N VAL A 357 -16.30 7.73 4.46
CA VAL A 357 -16.94 9.05 4.26
C VAL A 357 -17.43 9.33 2.85
N ALA A 358 -16.99 8.56 1.86
CA ALA A 358 -17.32 8.88 0.47
C ALA A 358 -17.91 7.68 -0.27
N GLU A 359 -18.69 8.00 -1.31
CA GLU A 359 -19.19 7.07 -2.30
C GLU A 359 -18.91 7.62 -3.69
N MET A 360 -18.54 6.74 -4.63
CA MET A 360 -18.20 7.09 -6.00
C MET A 360 -18.78 6.07 -6.96
N LYS A 361 -19.29 6.54 -8.08
CA LYS A 361 -19.78 5.72 -9.18
C LYS A 361 -18.80 5.81 -10.33
N SER A 362 -18.50 4.68 -10.94
CA SER A 362 -17.68 4.58 -12.14
C SER A 362 -18.39 3.76 -13.19
N GLN A 363 -18.29 4.14 -14.44
CA GLN A 363 -18.78 3.36 -15.58
C GLN A 363 -17.82 3.48 -16.73
N GLY A 364 -17.74 2.45 -17.56
CA GLY A 364 -16.81 2.49 -18.68
C GLY A 364 -17.05 1.38 -19.69
N VAL A 365 -16.39 1.54 -20.81
CA VAL A 365 -16.35 0.58 -21.91
C VAL A 365 -14.91 0.37 -22.30
N GLU A 366 -14.54 -0.89 -22.45
CA GLU A 366 -13.22 -1.32 -22.88
C GLU A 366 -13.36 -2.16 -24.16
N LEU A 367 -12.47 -1.97 -25.11
CA LEU A 367 -12.44 -2.69 -26.37
C LEU A 367 -11.00 -3.10 -26.67
N SER A 368 -10.81 -4.37 -26.98
CA SER A 368 -9.54 -4.94 -27.42
C SER A 368 -9.74 -5.64 -28.76
N LEU A 369 -9.11 -5.13 -29.78
CA LEU A 369 -9.13 -5.69 -31.13
C LEU A 369 -7.73 -6.18 -31.49
N PHE A 370 -7.62 -7.46 -31.79
CA PHE A 370 -6.40 -8.06 -32.31
C PHE A 370 -6.63 -8.58 -33.72
N THR A 371 -5.70 -8.30 -34.63
CA THR A 371 -5.79 -8.75 -36.03
C THR A 371 -4.46 -9.31 -36.51
N ARG A 372 -4.52 -10.45 -37.21
CA ARG A 372 -3.42 -11.04 -37.97
C ARG A 372 -3.56 -10.62 -39.44
N ASN A 373 -2.92 -9.49 -39.80
CA ASN A 373 -3.07 -8.89 -41.12
C ASN A 373 -2.36 -9.69 -42.21
N ILE A 374 -1.10 -10.03 -41.96
CA ILE A 374 -0.28 -10.84 -42.88
C ILE A 374 0.47 -11.89 -42.06
N GLU A 375 0.35 -13.13 -42.48
CA GLU A 375 1.12 -14.24 -41.92
C GLU A 375 1.73 -15.06 -43.05
N ARG A 376 3.02 -14.81 -43.32
CA ARG A 376 3.83 -15.52 -44.31
C ARG A 376 5.06 -16.09 -43.62
N LYS A 377 5.73 -17.06 -44.23
CA LYS A 377 6.92 -17.75 -43.71
C LYS A 377 8.00 -16.77 -43.18
N ASN A 378 8.23 -15.66 -43.88
CA ASN A 378 9.29 -14.70 -43.59
C ASN A 378 8.77 -13.31 -43.17
N PHE A 379 7.46 -13.13 -43.07
CA PHE A 379 6.89 -11.84 -42.71
C PHE A 379 5.56 -12.03 -41.96
N LYS A 380 5.49 -11.45 -40.76
CA LYS A 380 4.27 -11.43 -39.95
C LYS A 380 3.94 -10.00 -39.58
N TRP A 381 2.70 -9.62 -39.83
CA TRP A 381 2.16 -8.33 -39.40
C TRP A 381 0.88 -8.58 -38.60
N GLN A 382 0.90 -8.13 -37.36
CA GLN A 382 -0.22 -8.19 -36.41
C GLN A 382 -0.50 -6.78 -35.91
N THR A 383 -1.76 -6.48 -35.62
CA THR A 383 -2.17 -5.21 -35.01
C THR A 383 -2.94 -5.51 -33.74
N ASN A 384 -2.62 -4.79 -32.68
CA ASN A 384 -3.38 -4.79 -31.43
C ASN A 384 -3.85 -3.35 -31.17
N PHE A 385 -5.17 -3.16 -31.08
CA PHE A 385 -5.79 -1.89 -30.76
C PHE A 385 -6.57 -2.02 -29.48
N ILE A 386 -6.29 -1.14 -28.52
CA ILE A 386 -6.96 -1.09 -27.21
C ILE A 386 -7.59 0.29 -27.08
N PHE A 387 -8.86 0.31 -26.73
CA PHE A 387 -9.59 1.51 -26.41
C PHE A 387 -10.26 1.36 -25.05
N ALA A 388 -10.16 2.37 -24.20
CA ALA A 388 -10.87 2.43 -22.94
C ALA A 388 -11.47 3.83 -22.74
N TRP A 389 -12.72 3.85 -22.34
CA TRP A 389 -13.42 5.04 -21.89
C TRP A 389 -13.98 4.81 -20.50
N MET A 390 -13.78 5.79 -19.62
CA MET A 390 -14.23 5.72 -18.24
C MET A 390 -14.76 7.08 -17.79
N ASP A 391 -15.83 7.05 -17.00
CA ASP A 391 -16.46 8.18 -16.37
C ASP A 391 -16.61 7.91 -14.87
N ASN A 392 -16.24 8.86 -14.01
CA ASN A 392 -16.28 8.74 -12.56
C ASN A 392 -17.01 9.94 -11.96
N GLU A 393 -17.84 9.69 -10.98
CA GLU A 393 -18.62 10.69 -10.27
C GLU A 393 -18.61 10.41 -8.77
N VAL A 394 -18.27 11.43 -7.97
CA VAL A 394 -18.41 11.37 -6.51
C VAL A 394 -19.88 11.59 -6.18
N THR A 395 -20.57 10.55 -5.72
CA THR A 395 -22.02 10.58 -5.48
C THR A 395 -22.39 10.99 -4.07
N LYS A 396 -21.44 10.89 -3.12
CA LYS A 396 -21.67 11.28 -1.73
C LYS A 396 -20.37 11.56 -1.02
N LEU A 397 -20.35 12.65 -0.26
CA LEU A 397 -19.25 13.03 0.60
C LEU A 397 -19.79 13.47 1.96
N LYS A 398 -19.39 12.78 3.03
CA LYS A 398 -19.84 13.10 4.42
C LYS A 398 -19.01 14.22 5.08
N THR A 399 -17.92 14.62 4.45
CA THR A 399 -17.07 15.72 4.95
C THR A 399 -17.50 17.03 4.33
N MET A 400 -17.77 18.04 5.16
CA MET A 400 -18.03 19.38 4.65
C MET A 400 -16.72 20.02 4.20
N THR A 401 -16.62 20.37 2.93
CA THR A 401 -15.52 21.16 2.40
C THR A 401 -15.65 22.59 2.90
N ARG A 402 -14.62 23.13 3.56
CA ARG A 402 -14.60 24.50 4.07
C ARG A 402 -14.10 25.45 2.98
N MET A 403 -14.52 26.70 3.01
CA MET A 403 -14.08 27.71 2.05
C MET A 403 -12.55 27.85 2.01
N ILE A 404 -11.87 27.67 3.15
CA ILE A 404 -10.42 27.72 3.24
C ILE A 404 -9.74 26.61 2.43
N ASP A 405 -10.36 25.46 2.31
CA ASP A 405 -9.82 24.29 1.61
C ASP A 405 -9.73 24.56 0.09
N TYR A 406 -10.63 25.39 -0.45
CA TYR A 406 -10.57 25.87 -1.84
C TYR A 406 -9.44 26.90 -2.05
N ILE A 407 -9.16 27.73 -1.03
CA ILE A 407 -8.13 28.78 -1.12
C ILE A 407 -6.73 28.18 -1.01
N THR A 408 -6.56 27.16 -0.16
CA THR A 408 -5.26 26.52 0.09
C THR A 408 -4.85 25.50 -0.97
N GLY A 409 -5.74 25.18 -1.94
CA GLY A 409 -5.46 24.26 -3.01
C GLY A 409 -5.27 22.81 -2.56
N THR A 410 -5.64 22.47 -1.33
CA THR A 410 -5.73 21.09 -0.85
C THR A 410 -6.96 20.47 -1.49
N GLY A 411 -6.78 19.90 -2.71
CA GLY A 411 -7.87 19.43 -3.56
C GLY A 411 -8.77 18.41 -2.85
N TYR A 412 -9.91 18.88 -2.40
CA TYR A 412 -10.98 18.01 -1.93
C TYR A 412 -11.91 17.73 -3.11
N SER A 413 -12.23 16.45 -3.28
CA SER A 413 -13.28 16.04 -4.21
C SER A 413 -14.64 16.62 -3.75
N MET A 414 -15.45 17.03 -4.69
CA MET A 414 -16.83 17.48 -4.43
C MET A 414 -17.84 16.46 -4.93
N GLU A 415 -19.06 16.48 -4.38
CA GLU A 415 -20.17 15.70 -4.95
C GLU A 415 -20.47 16.19 -6.37
N GLY A 416 -20.64 15.26 -7.32
CA GLY A 416 -20.90 15.57 -8.72
C GLY A 416 -19.63 15.87 -9.56
N THR A 417 -18.42 15.61 -9.03
CA THR A 417 -17.15 15.77 -9.78
C THR A 417 -16.46 14.45 -10.02
#